data_32e934158afd7a362841ff8954c87191
#
_entry.id   32e934158afd7a362841ff8954c87191
#
_cell.length_a   1.000
_cell.length_b   1.000
_cell.length_c   1.000
_cell.angle_alpha   90.00
_cell.angle_beta   90.00
_cell.angle_gamma   90.00
#
_symmetry.space_group_name_H-M   'P 1'
#
loop_
_entity.id
_entity.type
_entity.pdbx_description
1 polymer ?
#
loop_
_entity_poly.entity_id
_entity_poly.type
_entity_poly.pdbx_seq_one_letter_code
_entity_poly.pdbx_strand_id
1 'polypeptide(L)'
;VINNALSQAFFSLSLGMGILITYGSYLDKKDNIVKAGSMVAIADTSVAFIAGLLILPAIFYFNPQVNTAELSDSSVSLIFVLLPNIFLTLQDTIGYFGAHAIATVFFLLVFFAAITSLVSIIEVPVAYLIDEKNISRRRALILLALTGGALVIMSALSFGVLTIFTEFTTYAGQSKSFFDVIIDVFYDTILPLNGLMVCLFVSFRWKHYQLTHELAMGNNTYAGSWLEKYMSFSLSSFIPTILLLIFCNTVAQKFFAYSLLGF
;
A
#
# COMPACT_ATOMS: atom_id res chain seq x y z
N VAL A 1 -3.01 -6.04 -15.78
CA VAL A 1 -1.62 -5.70 -15.41
C VAL A 1 -1.51 -4.26 -14.93
N ILE A 2 -1.85 -3.24 -15.76
CA ILE A 2 -1.67 -1.81 -15.42
C ILE A 2 -2.48 -1.42 -14.18
N ASN A 3 -3.74 -1.84 -14.06
CA ASN A 3 -4.57 -1.54 -12.89
C ASN A 3 -3.94 -2.06 -11.60
N ASN A 4 -3.48 -3.31 -11.59
CA ASN A 4 -2.84 -3.92 -10.42
C ASN A 4 -1.49 -3.25 -10.09
N ALA A 5 -0.71 -2.87 -11.11
CA ALA A 5 0.55 -2.15 -10.90
C ALA A 5 0.33 -0.76 -10.27
N LEU A 6 -0.72 -0.03 -10.71
CA LEU A 6 -1.07 1.26 -10.15
C LEU A 6 -1.61 1.13 -8.71
N SER A 7 -2.48 0.15 -8.45
CA SER A 7 -2.96 -0.13 -7.09
C SER A 7 -1.79 -0.48 -6.16
N GLN A 8 -0.84 -1.31 -6.63
CA GLN A 8 0.35 -1.64 -5.87
C GLN A 8 1.23 -0.42 -5.60
N ALA A 9 1.44 0.47 -6.57
CA ALA A 9 2.21 1.70 -6.38
C ALA A 9 1.55 2.62 -5.35
N PHE A 10 0.22 2.74 -5.36
CA PHE A 10 -0.53 3.49 -4.36
C PHE A 10 -0.34 2.95 -2.95
N PHE A 11 -0.40 1.63 -2.80
CA PHE A 11 -0.21 0.97 -1.51
C PHE A 11 1.24 1.10 -1.02
N SER A 12 2.21 0.75 -1.86
CA SER A 12 3.63 0.74 -1.51
C SER A 12 4.11 2.12 -1.07
N LEU A 13 3.72 3.18 -1.80
CA LEU A 13 4.03 4.57 -1.47
C LEU A 13 3.09 5.17 -0.42
N SER A 14 2.16 4.39 0.14
CA SER A 14 1.18 4.86 1.13
C SER A 14 0.34 6.07 0.67
N LEU A 15 0.07 6.17 -0.63
CA LEU A 15 -0.72 7.25 -1.21
C LEU A 15 -2.20 7.07 -0.86
N GLY A 16 -2.89 8.16 -0.56
CA GLY A 16 -4.31 8.12 -0.18
C GLY A 16 -4.62 7.62 1.24
N MET A 17 -3.64 7.09 1.97
CA MET A 17 -3.79 6.63 3.36
C MET A 17 -3.67 7.75 4.41
N GLY A 18 -3.24 8.95 4.00
CA GLY A 18 -2.97 10.05 4.93
C GLY A 18 -1.58 10.01 5.58
N ILE A 19 -0.81 8.92 5.41
CA ILE A 19 0.50 8.74 6.05
C ILE A 19 1.47 9.84 5.65
N LEU A 20 1.59 10.10 4.34
CA LEU A 20 2.48 11.15 3.85
C LEU A 20 2.03 12.56 4.25
N ILE A 21 0.71 12.79 4.44
CA ILE A 21 0.17 14.05 4.95
C ILE A 21 0.59 14.22 6.41
N THR A 22 0.40 13.18 7.23
CA THR A 22 0.79 13.18 8.65
C THR A 22 2.29 13.39 8.81
N TYR A 23 3.12 12.68 8.05
CA TYR A 23 4.57 12.86 8.10
C TYR A 23 5.02 14.21 7.54
N GLY A 24 4.35 14.71 6.50
CA GLY A 24 4.57 16.04 5.96
C GLY A 24 4.33 17.14 6.99
N SER A 25 3.37 16.95 7.92
CA SER A 25 3.12 17.91 9.00
C SER A 25 4.23 17.99 10.05
N TYR A 26 5.13 17.01 10.09
CA TYR A 26 6.30 16.98 10.99
C TYR A 26 7.56 17.56 10.36
N LEU A 27 7.54 17.90 9.05
CA LEU A 27 8.68 18.50 8.38
C LEU A 27 8.83 19.99 8.73
N ASP A 28 10.07 20.43 8.88
CA ASP A 28 10.40 21.84 9.06
C ASP A 28 10.30 22.60 7.72
N LYS A 29 10.01 23.91 7.78
CA LYS A 29 9.93 24.78 6.59
C LYS A 29 11.23 24.86 5.78
N LYS A 30 12.36 24.40 6.35
CA LYS A 30 13.66 24.34 5.69
C LYS A 30 13.88 23.04 4.91
N ASP A 31 13.05 22.04 5.14
CA ASP A 31 13.20 20.73 4.51
C ASP A 31 12.79 20.79 3.03
N ASN A 32 13.59 20.14 2.20
CA ASN A 32 13.30 20.02 0.78
C ASN A 32 12.32 18.86 0.53
N ILE A 33 11.04 19.19 0.50
CA ILE A 33 9.94 18.22 0.30
C ILE A 33 10.07 17.46 -1.02
N VAL A 34 10.49 18.15 -2.09
CA VAL A 34 10.67 17.54 -3.42
C VAL A 34 11.76 16.47 -3.39
N LYS A 35 12.89 16.78 -2.74
CA LYS A 35 13.99 15.83 -2.59
C LYS A 35 13.58 14.65 -1.71
N ALA A 36 12.93 14.91 -0.59
CA ALA A 36 12.45 13.87 0.32
C ALA A 36 11.47 12.92 -0.38
N GLY A 37 10.45 13.43 -1.06
CA GLY A 37 9.49 12.63 -1.82
C GLY A 37 10.13 11.83 -2.96
N SER A 38 11.09 12.43 -3.68
CA SER A 38 11.82 11.72 -4.73
C SER A 38 12.66 10.58 -4.17
N MET A 39 13.33 10.78 -3.04
CA MET A 39 14.12 9.74 -2.38
C MET A 39 13.25 8.57 -1.91
N VAL A 40 12.08 8.85 -1.34
CA VAL A 40 11.11 7.82 -0.94
C VAL A 40 10.69 7.00 -2.16
N ALA A 41 10.28 7.64 -3.25
CA ALA A 41 9.83 6.95 -4.45
C ALA A 41 10.94 6.09 -5.08
N ILE A 42 12.18 6.60 -5.16
CA ILE A 42 13.32 5.86 -5.70
C ILE A 42 13.68 4.67 -4.80
N ALA A 43 13.71 4.88 -3.48
CA ALA A 43 14.03 3.82 -2.53
C ALA A 43 12.99 2.69 -2.57
N ASP A 44 11.71 3.02 -2.55
CA ASP A 44 10.61 2.07 -2.65
C ASP A 44 10.69 1.23 -3.93
N THR A 45 10.80 1.90 -5.09
CA THR A 45 10.94 1.23 -6.39
C THR A 45 12.19 0.34 -6.46
N SER A 46 13.31 0.80 -5.90
CA SER A 46 14.57 0.04 -5.90
C SER A 46 14.45 -1.23 -5.06
N VAL A 47 13.85 -1.15 -3.88
CA VAL A 47 13.63 -2.31 -3.01
C VAL A 47 12.69 -3.31 -3.67
N ALA A 48 11.57 -2.84 -4.24
CA ALA A 48 10.61 -3.68 -4.94
C ALA A 48 11.24 -4.39 -6.15
N PHE A 49 12.06 -3.69 -6.93
CA PHE A 49 12.77 -4.24 -8.08
C PHE A 49 13.80 -5.31 -7.67
N ILE A 50 14.62 -5.02 -6.66
CA ILE A 50 15.62 -5.97 -6.15
C ILE A 50 14.93 -7.21 -5.57
N ALA A 51 13.87 -7.03 -4.78
CA ALA A 51 13.08 -8.14 -4.23
C ALA A 51 12.50 -9.02 -5.35
N GLY A 52 11.91 -8.40 -6.39
CA GLY A 52 11.41 -9.11 -7.56
C GLY A 52 12.50 -9.92 -8.29
N LEU A 53 13.67 -9.33 -8.49
CA LEU A 53 14.82 -10.02 -9.13
C LEU A 53 15.35 -11.19 -8.30
N LEU A 54 15.21 -11.16 -6.98
CA LEU A 54 15.66 -12.25 -6.12
C LEU A 54 14.59 -13.34 -5.99
N ILE A 55 13.35 -12.95 -5.73
CA ILE A 55 12.28 -13.89 -5.39
C ILE A 55 11.75 -14.62 -6.62
N LEU A 56 11.49 -13.92 -7.74
CA LEU A 56 10.88 -14.56 -8.92
C LEU A 56 11.77 -15.65 -9.54
N PRO A 57 13.07 -15.43 -9.79
CA PRO A 57 13.93 -16.50 -10.29
C PRO A 57 14.05 -17.67 -9.31
N ALA A 58 14.08 -17.41 -7.99
CA ALA A 58 14.12 -18.47 -6.99
C ALA A 58 12.86 -19.34 -7.04
N ILE A 59 11.67 -18.73 -7.16
CA ILE A 59 10.40 -19.47 -7.29
C ILE A 59 10.45 -20.41 -8.50
N PHE A 60 10.80 -19.89 -9.68
CA PHE A 60 10.81 -20.69 -10.90
C PHE A 60 11.91 -21.77 -10.92
N TYR A 61 13.04 -21.51 -10.25
CA TYR A 61 14.11 -22.49 -10.14
C TYR A 61 13.75 -23.66 -9.21
N PHE A 62 13.21 -23.37 -8.03
CA PHE A 62 12.88 -24.39 -7.04
C PHE A 62 11.50 -25.02 -7.25
N ASN A 63 10.59 -24.36 -7.95
CA ASN A 63 9.27 -24.87 -8.28
C ASN A 63 8.91 -24.63 -9.76
N PRO A 64 9.50 -25.36 -10.71
CA PRO A 64 9.29 -25.14 -12.15
C PRO A 64 7.84 -25.35 -12.62
N GLN A 65 7.02 -26.06 -11.85
CA GLN A 65 5.63 -26.37 -12.16
C GLN A 65 4.64 -25.38 -11.54
N VAL A 66 5.13 -24.31 -10.91
CA VAL A 66 4.26 -23.33 -10.27
C VAL A 66 3.37 -22.66 -11.32
N ASN A 67 2.07 -22.68 -11.05
CA ASN A 67 1.11 -21.95 -11.88
C ASN A 67 1.24 -20.44 -11.59
N THR A 68 1.59 -19.67 -12.61
CA THR A 68 1.74 -18.21 -12.47
C THR A 68 0.45 -17.50 -12.06
N ALA A 69 -0.71 -18.08 -12.33
CA ALA A 69 -2.00 -17.56 -11.85
C ALA A 69 -2.11 -17.64 -10.32
N GLU A 70 -1.62 -18.73 -9.71
CA GLU A 70 -1.64 -18.91 -8.25
C GLU A 70 -0.70 -17.95 -7.52
N LEU A 71 0.39 -17.49 -8.18
CA LEU A 71 1.29 -16.49 -7.63
C LEU A 71 0.65 -15.11 -7.47
N SER A 72 -0.38 -14.82 -8.26
CA SER A 72 -1.08 -13.53 -8.24
C SER A 72 -2.27 -13.51 -7.27
N ASP A 73 -2.76 -14.66 -6.81
CA ASP A 73 -4.01 -14.75 -6.07
C ASP A 73 -3.89 -14.35 -4.59
N SER A 74 -2.71 -14.53 -3.98
CA SER A 74 -2.51 -14.15 -2.58
C SER A 74 -1.04 -13.93 -2.23
N SER A 75 -0.69 -12.67 -1.93
CA SER A 75 0.63 -12.31 -1.37
C SER A 75 0.91 -12.98 -0.02
N VAL A 76 -0.14 -13.25 0.77
CA VAL A 76 -0.03 -13.96 2.05
C VAL A 76 0.41 -15.40 1.80
N SER A 77 -0.21 -16.09 0.86
CA SER A 77 0.17 -17.46 0.47
C SER A 77 1.60 -17.51 -0.07
N LEU A 78 2.00 -16.54 -0.88
CA LEU A 78 3.36 -16.46 -1.40
C LEU A 78 4.40 -16.36 -0.28
N ILE A 79 4.20 -15.47 0.69
CA ILE A 79 5.17 -15.22 1.77
C ILE A 79 5.17 -16.36 2.79
N PHE A 80 4.01 -16.89 3.19
CA PHE A 80 3.93 -17.81 4.31
C PHE A 80 3.79 -19.29 3.93
N VAL A 81 3.53 -19.60 2.67
CA VAL A 81 3.45 -20.98 2.18
C VAL A 81 4.57 -21.28 1.17
N LEU A 82 4.67 -20.48 0.11
CA LEU A 82 5.60 -20.77 -0.98
C LEU A 82 7.06 -20.53 -0.59
N LEU A 83 7.38 -19.38 0.00
CA LEU A 83 8.77 -19.06 0.39
C LEU A 83 9.35 -20.00 1.44
N PRO A 84 8.62 -20.43 2.50
CA PRO A 84 9.12 -21.46 3.40
C PRO A 84 9.47 -22.78 2.68
N ASN A 85 8.65 -23.21 1.72
CA ASN A 85 8.93 -24.40 0.93
C ASN A 85 10.21 -24.26 0.09
N ILE A 86 10.45 -23.06 -0.48
CA ILE A 86 11.70 -22.76 -1.20
C ILE A 86 12.90 -22.85 -0.25
N PHE A 87 12.79 -22.30 0.97
CA PHE A 87 13.86 -22.41 1.95
C PHE A 87 14.12 -23.84 2.40
N LEU A 88 13.09 -24.71 2.43
CA LEU A 88 13.27 -26.14 2.70
C LEU A 88 14.05 -26.83 1.56
N THR A 89 13.71 -26.56 0.30
CA THR A 89 14.44 -27.15 -0.85
C THR A 89 15.87 -26.61 -0.97
N LEU A 90 16.11 -25.39 -0.49
CA LEU A 90 17.46 -24.80 -0.46
C LEU A 90 18.43 -25.55 0.46
N GLN A 91 17.93 -26.33 1.44
CA GLN A 91 18.75 -27.15 2.33
C GLN A 91 19.60 -28.15 1.56
N ASP A 92 19.07 -28.69 0.46
CA ASP A 92 19.81 -29.69 -0.37
C ASP A 92 21.04 -29.07 -1.06
N THR A 93 21.04 -27.75 -1.25
CA THR A 93 22.10 -27.02 -1.94
C THR A 93 23.13 -26.40 -0.98
N ILE A 94 22.70 -25.77 0.11
CA ILE A 94 23.55 -24.98 1.03
C ILE A 94 23.61 -25.57 2.45
N GLY A 95 22.94 -26.72 2.66
CA GLY A 95 22.87 -27.41 3.94
C GLY A 95 21.83 -26.78 4.90
N TYR A 96 21.50 -27.55 5.94
CA TYR A 96 20.47 -27.18 6.92
C TYR A 96 20.70 -25.81 7.57
N PHE A 97 21.91 -25.57 8.12
CA PHE A 97 22.21 -24.31 8.80
C PHE A 97 22.18 -23.09 7.88
N GLY A 98 22.68 -23.22 6.64
CA GLY A 98 22.67 -22.14 5.66
C GLY A 98 21.25 -21.73 5.27
N ALA A 99 20.40 -22.70 4.95
CA ALA A 99 19.01 -22.45 4.58
C ALA A 99 18.21 -21.81 5.73
N HIS A 100 18.37 -22.31 6.96
CA HIS A 100 17.70 -21.74 8.13
C HIS A 100 18.20 -20.34 8.47
N ALA A 101 19.48 -20.05 8.33
CA ALA A 101 20.02 -18.71 8.54
C ALA A 101 19.41 -17.70 7.55
N ILE A 102 19.35 -18.04 6.26
CA ILE A 102 18.75 -17.20 5.22
C ILE A 102 17.25 -16.99 5.51
N ALA A 103 16.51 -18.06 5.80
CA ALA A 103 15.10 -17.97 6.16
C ALA A 103 14.85 -17.07 7.38
N THR A 104 15.68 -17.23 8.42
CA THR A 104 15.58 -16.41 9.63
C THR A 104 15.80 -14.93 9.34
N VAL A 105 16.85 -14.60 8.59
CA VAL A 105 17.15 -13.21 8.20
C VAL A 105 16.00 -12.65 7.36
N PHE A 106 15.49 -13.41 6.41
CA PHE A 106 14.37 -13.01 5.56
C PHE A 106 13.11 -12.68 6.39
N PHE A 107 12.68 -13.61 7.26
CA PHE A 107 11.49 -13.38 8.06
C PHE A 107 11.67 -12.30 9.13
N LEU A 108 12.88 -12.07 9.64
CA LEU A 108 13.18 -10.92 10.48
C LEU A 108 13.05 -9.60 9.71
N LEU A 109 13.54 -9.54 8.47
CA LEU A 109 13.34 -8.36 7.61
C LEU A 109 11.86 -8.10 7.35
N VAL A 110 11.08 -9.13 7.01
CA VAL A 110 9.63 -9.02 6.81
C VAL A 110 8.93 -8.53 8.09
N PHE A 111 9.33 -9.05 9.25
CA PHE A 111 8.79 -8.64 10.55
C PHE A 111 9.07 -7.16 10.86
N PHE A 112 10.30 -6.69 10.67
CA PHE A 112 10.63 -5.28 10.87
C PHE A 112 9.93 -4.37 9.86
N ALA A 113 9.82 -4.77 8.60
CA ALA A 113 9.07 -4.05 7.58
C ALA A 113 7.58 -3.92 7.95
N ALA A 114 6.98 -5.00 8.46
CA ALA A 114 5.59 -4.99 8.91
C ALA A 114 5.37 -4.06 10.11
N ILE A 115 6.27 -4.09 11.11
CA ILE A 115 6.17 -3.21 12.30
C ILE A 115 6.28 -1.73 11.90
N THR A 116 7.25 -1.37 11.07
CA THR A 116 7.43 0.03 10.65
C THR A 116 6.23 0.54 9.87
N SER A 117 5.65 -0.29 8.99
CA SER A 117 4.41 0.03 8.28
C SER A 117 3.21 0.18 9.23
N LEU A 118 3.08 -0.73 10.21
CA LEU A 118 2.01 -0.67 11.20
C LEU A 118 2.07 0.63 12.04
N VAL A 119 3.25 1.03 12.47
CA VAL A 119 3.45 2.30 13.20
C VAL A 119 2.99 3.48 12.35
N SER A 120 3.35 3.51 11.06
CA SER A 120 2.97 4.58 10.13
C SER A 120 1.45 4.65 9.92
N ILE A 121 0.79 3.50 9.76
CA ILE A 121 -0.67 3.43 9.57
C ILE A 121 -1.41 3.90 10.83
N ILE A 122 -0.95 3.48 12.03
CA ILE A 122 -1.58 3.84 13.31
C ILE A 122 -1.38 5.33 13.62
N GLU A 123 -0.27 5.94 13.22
CA GLU A 123 0.01 7.35 13.48
C GLU A 123 -1.05 8.30 12.87
N VAL A 124 -1.63 7.95 11.72
CA VAL A 124 -2.66 8.77 11.07
C VAL A 124 -3.90 8.98 11.96
N PRO A 125 -4.62 7.93 12.38
CA PRO A 125 -5.76 8.10 13.27
C PRO A 125 -5.35 8.58 14.68
N VAL A 126 -4.13 8.32 15.14
CA VAL A 126 -3.63 8.87 16.41
C VAL A 126 -3.50 10.38 16.30
N ALA A 127 -2.87 10.90 15.24
CA ALA A 127 -2.74 12.34 15.01
C ALA A 127 -4.14 12.99 14.94
N TYR A 128 -5.07 12.42 14.19
CA TYR A 128 -6.46 12.91 14.12
C TYR A 128 -7.13 12.95 15.49
N LEU A 129 -7.02 11.92 16.31
CA LEU A 129 -7.63 11.87 17.64
C LEU A 129 -7.01 12.89 18.61
N ILE A 130 -5.72 13.17 18.47
CA ILE A 130 -5.04 14.19 19.29
C ILE A 130 -5.47 15.58 18.84
N ASP A 131 -5.37 15.87 17.55
CA ASP A 131 -5.53 17.24 17.02
C ASP A 131 -6.99 17.67 16.98
N GLU A 132 -7.92 16.81 16.54
CA GLU A 132 -9.33 17.14 16.38
C GLU A 132 -10.18 16.81 17.61
N LYS A 133 -9.86 15.75 18.34
CA LYS A 133 -10.66 15.29 19.48
C LYS A 133 -10.04 15.63 20.83
N ASN A 134 -8.84 16.21 20.85
CA ASN A 134 -8.09 16.55 22.06
C ASN A 134 -7.92 15.34 23.02
N ILE A 135 -7.80 14.14 22.48
CA ILE A 135 -7.59 12.91 23.23
C ILE A 135 -6.08 12.73 23.46
N SER A 136 -5.67 12.36 24.69
CA SER A 136 -4.26 12.09 24.95
C SER A 136 -3.75 10.91 24.12
N ARG A 137 -2.49 10.96 23.66
CA ARG A 137 -1.85 9.93 22.83
C ARG A 137 -2.04 8.51 23.39
N ARG A 138 -1.89 8.33 24.71
CA ARG A 138 -2.08 7.02 25.33
C ARG A 138 -3.52 6.49 25.17
N ARG A 139 -4.51 7.34 25.36
CA ARG A 139 -5.93 6.94 25.18
C ARG A 139 -6.25 6.66 23.71
N ALA A 140 -5.72 7.47 22.78
CA ALA A 140 -5.87 7.24 21.35
C ALA A 140 -5.28 5.88 20.95
N LEU A 141 -4.07 5.55 21.39
CA LEU A 141 -3.44 4.25 21.11
C LEU A 141 -4.24 3.06 21.69
N ILE A 142 -4.74 3.18 22.93
CA ILE A 142 -5.57 2.11 23.52
C ILE A 142 -6.86 1.93 22.72
N LEU A 143 -7.55 3.01 22.36
CA LEU A 143 -8.77 2.95 21.56
C LEU A 143 -8.53 2.26 20.21
N LEU A 144 -7.46 2.65 19.52
CA LEU A 144 -7.10 2.08 18.22
C LEU A 144 -6.61 0.62 18.34
N ALA A 145 -5.90 0.27 19.41
CA ALA A 145 -5.52 -1.12 19.67
C ALA A 145 -6.73 -2.02 19.91
N LEU A 146 -7.74 -1.53 20.62
CA LEU A 146 -8.99 -2.29 20.87
C LEU A 146 -9.81 -2.42 19.58
N THR A 147 -10.08 -1.32 18.89
CA THR A 147 -10.90 -1.33 17.66
C THR A 147 -10.20 -2.06 16.51
N GLY A 148 -8.92 -1.74 16.26
CA GLY A 148 -8.11 -2.40 15.25
C GLY A 148 -7.87 -3.87 15.58
N GLY A 149 -7.58 -4.20 16.85
CA GLY A 149 -7.44 -5.58 17.32
C GLY A 149 -8.70 -6.41 17.08
N ALA A 150 -9.87 -5.85 17.35
CA ALA A 150 -11.14 -6.53 17.03
C ALA A 150 -11.28 -6.83 15.53
N LEU A 151 -10.99 -5.84 14.67
CA LEU A 151 -11.01 -6.04 13.21
C LEU A 151 -10.00 -7.09 12.74
N VAL A 152 -8.80 -7.09 13.32
CA VAL A 152 -7.75 -8.10 13.01
C VAL A 152 -8.22 -9.51 13.40
N ILE A 153 -8.83 -9.67 14.59
CA ILE A 153 -9.38 -10.97 15.02
C ILE A 153 -10.48 -11.43 14.07
N MET A 154 -11.44 -10.56 13.71
CA MET A 154 -12.51 -10.91 12.76
C MET A 154 -11.93 -11.29 11.38
N SER A 155 -10.93 -10.56 10.90
CA SER A 155 -10.22 -10.89 9.66
C SER A 155 -9.48 -12.22 9.75
N ALA A 156 -8.81 -12.52 10.87
CA ALA A 156 -8.14 -13.80 11.07
C ALA A 156 -9.12 -14.98 11.10
N LEU A 157 -10.27 -14.81 11.72
CA LEU A 157 -11.34 -15.82 11.76
C LEU A 157 -11.97 -16.10 10.39
N SER A 158 -11.79 -15.21 9.42
CA SER A 158 -12.30 -15.38 8.05
C SER A 158 -11.46 -16.33 7.18
N PHE A 159 -10.30 -16.78 7.67
CA PHE A 159 -9.47 -17.78 6.99
C PHE A 159 -9.86 -19.23 7.31
N GLY A 160 -11.15 -19.54 7.22
CA GLY A 160 -11.68 -20.91 7.38
C GLY A 160 -11.94 -21.33 8.82
N VAL A 161 -11.80 -20.44 9.82
CA VAL A 161 -12.05 -20.79 11.24
C VAL A 161 -13.54 -20.73 11.57
N LEU A 162 -14.24 -19.69 11.11
CA LEU A 162 -15.68 -19.51 11.32
C LEU A 162 -16.38 -19.21 9.99
N THR A 163 -17.35 -20.03 9.63
CA THR A 163 -18.13 -19.90 8.36
C THR A 163 -18.80 -18.55 8.21
N ILE A 164 -19.29 -17.94 9.31
CA ILE A 164 -19.92 -16.61 9.31
C ILE A 164 -18.97 -15.50 8.82
N PHE A 165 -17.67 -15.64 9.02
CA PHE A 165 -16.67 -14.69 8.52
C PHE A 165 -16.02 -15.15 7.22
N THR A 166 -16.00 -16.45 6.95
CA THR A 166 -15.45 -17.01 5.70
C THR A 166 -16.41 -16.80 4.53
N GLU A 167 -17.72 -16.91 4.77
CA GLU A 167 -18.79 -16.67 3.80
C GLU A 167 -19.64 -15.47 4.27
N PHE A 168 -19.00 -14.33 4.45
CA PHE A 168 -19.60 -13.16 5.10
C PHE A 168 -20.69 -12.51 4.26
N THR A 169 -20.50 -12.42 2.95
CA THR A 169 -21.46 -11.82 2.02
C THR A 169 -21.26 -12.34 0.60
N THR A 170 -22.22 -12.05 -0.27
CA THR A 170 -22.15 -12.44 -1.69
C THR A 170 -22.39 -11.21 -2.56
N TYR A 171 -21.42 -10.88 -3.42
CA TYR A 171 -21.56 -9.87 -4.47
C TYR A 171 -20.70 -10.25 -5.67
N ALA A 172 -21.01 -9.68 -6.84
CA ALA A 172 -20.39 -10.04 -8.11
C ALA A 172 -20.43 -11.54 -8.43
N GLY A 173 -21.44 -12.27 -7.90
CA GLY A 173 -21.61 -13.71 -8.12
C GLY A 173 -20.64 -14.60 -7.34
N GLN A 174 -19.86 -14.05 -6.38
CA GLN A 174 -18.91 -14.79 -5.56
C GLN A 174 -19.20 -14.62 -4.07
N SER A 175 -19.00 -15.70 -3.29
CA SER A 175 -18.95 -15.59 -1.84
C SER A 175 -17.65 -14.91 -1.42
N LYS A 176 -17.75 -13.95 -0.51
CA LYS A 176 -16.65 -13.12 -0.03
C LYS A 176 -16.50 -13.27 1.47
N SER A 177 -15.28 -13.47 1.90
CA SER A 177 -14.93 -13.44 3.32
C SER A 177 -14.97 -12.01 3.89
N PHE A 178 -14.99 -11.87 5.19
CA PHE A 178 -14.89 -10.57 5.87
C PHE A 178 -13.59 -9.84 5.48
N PHE A 179 -12.49 -10.58 5.37
CA PHE A 179 -11.21 -10.02 4.93
C PHE A 179 -11.26 -9.51 3.49
N ASP A 180 -11.88 -10.27 2.57
CA ASP A 180 -12.06 -9.85 1.17
C ASP A 180 -12.88 -8.56 1.06
N VAL A 181 -13.94 -8.44 1.86
CA VAL A 181 -14.77 -7.22 1.89
C VAL A 181 -13.96 -6.01 2.35
N ILE A 182 -13.12 -6.17 3.37
CA ILE A 182 -12.24 -5.09 3.83
C ILE A 182 -11.28 -4.68 2.71
N ILE A 183 -10.66 -5.63 2.03
CA ILE A 183 -9.75 -5.34 0.92
C ILE A 183 -10.52 -4.66 -0.22
N ASP A 184 -11.62 -5.23 -0.69
CA ASP A 184 -12.37 -4.70 -1.83
C ASP A 184 -12.87 -3.26 -1.56
N VAL A 185 -13.30 -2.96 -0.33
CA VAL A 185 -13.82 -1.63 0.04
C VAL A 185 -12.70 -0.64 0.36
N PHE A 186 -11.84 -0.96 1.34
CA PHE A 186 -10.89 0.03 1.85
C PHE A 186 -9.62 0.13 1.01
N TYR A 187 -9.09 -1.01 0.57
CA TYR A 187 -7.84 -1.04 -0.19
C TYR A 187 -8.08 -0.76 -1.67
N ASP A 188 -8.97 -1.50 -2.33
CA ASP A 188 -9.15 -1.39 -3.77
C ASP A 188 -10.01 -0.19 -4.18
N THR A 189 -10.99 0.22 -3.34
CA THR A 189 -11.95 1.27 -3.70
C THR A 189 -11.63 2.62 -3.04
N ILE A 190 -11.53 2.67 -1.72
CA ILE A 190 -11.38 3.96 -0.99
C ILE A 190 -9.99 4.56 -1.22
N LEU A 191 -8.95 3.76 -1.34
CA LEU A 191 -7.59 4.27 -1.48
C LEU A 191 -7.38 5.09 -2.76
N PRO A 192 -7.74 4.62 -3.98
CA PRO A 192 -7.68 5.43 -5.19
C PRO A 192 -8.61 6.65 -5.14
N LEU A 193 -9.80 6.52 -4.51
CA LEU A 193 -10.72 7.63 -4.32
C LEU A 193 -10.11 8.73 -3.46
N ASN A 194 -9.46 8.38 -2.34
CA ASN A 194 -8.77 9.36 -1.50
C ASN A 194 -7.63 10.06 -2.27
N GLY A 195 -6.85 9.33 -3.04
CA GLY A 195 -5.83 9.92 -3.91
C GLY A 195 -6.42 10.92 -4.91
N LEU A 196 -7.55 10.57 -5.54
CA LEU A 196 -8.31 11.47 -6.41
C LEU A 196 -8.76 12.73 -5.65
N MET A 197 -9.34 12.59 -4.46
CA MET A 197 -9.79 13.71 -3.65
C MET A 197 -8.65 14.65 -3.27
N VAL A 198 -7.48 14.13 -2.93
CA VAL A 198 -6.26 14.94 -2.66
C VAL A 198 -5.85 15.72 -3.91
N CYS A 199 -5.82 15.11 -5.09
CA CYS A 199 -5.50 15.80 -6.34
C CYS A 199 -6.52 16.92 -6.65
N LEU A 200 -7.80 16.65 -6.47
CA LEU A 200 -8.86 17.65 -6.67
C LEU A 200 -8.74 18.79 -5.65
N PHE A 201 -8.48 18.49 -4.38
CA PHE A 201 -8.25 19.49 -3.35
C PHE A 201 -7.07 20.41 -3.69
N VAL A 202 -5.93 19.84 -4.08
CA VAL A 202 -4.75 20.61 -4.46
C VAL A 202 -5.02 21.47 -5.69
N SER A 203 -5.69 20.93 -6.70
CA SER A 203 -5.96 21.64 -7.96
C SER A 203 -6.99 22.76 -7.81
N PHE A 204 -8.09 22.51 -7.09
CA PHE A 204 -9.23 23.44 -7.05
C PHE A 204 -9.25 24.31 -5.79
N ARG A 205 -8.89 23.77 -4.61
CA ARG A 205 -9.03 24.48 -3.33
C ARG A 205 -7.74 25.14 -2.86
N TRP A 206 -6.63 24.40 -2.90
CA TRP A 206 -5.34 24.94 -2.45
C TRP A 206 -4.68 25.81 -3.52
N LYS A 207 -4.88 25.50 -4.79
CA LYS A 207 -4.35 26.17 -5.99
C LYS A 207 -2.83 25.98 -6.17
N HIS A 208 -2.42 25.96 -7.43
CA HIS A 208 -1.02 25.72 -7.82
C HIS A 208 -0.03 26.72 -7.22
N TYR A 209 -0.41 27.97 -7.08
CA TYR A 209 0.46 29.00 -6.50
C TYR A 209 0.90 28.65 -5.07
N GLN A 210 -0.03 28.21 -4.23
CA GLN A 210 0.27 27.86 -2.84
C GLN A 210 1.14 26.58 -2.79
N LEU A 211 0.84 25.60 -3.64
CA LEU A 211 1.67 24.41 -3.76
C LEU A 211 3.09 24.74 -4.20
N THR A 212 3.26 25.57 -5.26
CA THR A 212 4.58 26.02 -5.72
C THR A 212 5.33 26.76 -4.62
N HIS A 213 4.66 27.64 -3.89
CA HIS A 213 5.26 28.37 -2.77
C HIS A 213 5.77 27.42 -1.68
N GLU A 214 4.97 26.43 -1.29
CA GLU A 214 5.34 25.43 -0.27
C GLU A 214 6.54 24.58 -0.72
N LEU A 215 6.52 24.07 -1.95
CA LEU A 215 7.61 23.26 -2.49
C LEU A 215 8.90 24.05 -2.75
N ALA A 216 8.80 25.36 -2.91
CA ALA A 216 9.93 26.25 -3.09
C ALA A 216 10.61 26.65 -1.76
N MET A 217 9.94 26.53 -0.61
CA MET A 217 10.52 26.93 0.69
C MET A 217 11.84 26.22 1.01
N GLY A 218 11.93 24.93 0.72
CA GLY A 218 13.16 24.13 0.90
C GLY A 218 13.99 23.95 -0.37
N ASN A 219 13.57 24.54 -1.50
CA ASN A 219 14.21 24.35 -2.80
C ASN A 219 14.09 25.60 -3.69
N ASN A 220 15.08 26.45 -3.63
CA ASN A 220 15.11 27.72 -4.37
C ASN A 220 15.10 27.55 -5.91
N THR A 221 15.38 26.36 -6.42
CA THR A 221 15.42 26.07 -7.87
C THR A 221 14.12 25.46 -8.38
N TYR A 222 13.13 25.25 -7.52
CA TYR A 222 11.87 24.60 -7.90
C TYR A 222 10.99 25.52 -8.76
N ALA A 223 10.80 26.75 -8.32
CA ALA A 223 9.96 27.72 -9.03
C ALA A 223 10.51 28.06 -10.42
N GLY A 224 9.68 27.99 -11.45
CA GLY A 224 10.06 28.19 -12.84
C GLY A 224 10.72 26.96 -13.51
N SER A 225 10.98 25.88 -12.76
CA SER A 225 11.63 24.68 -13.29
C SER A 225 10.69 23.85 -14.16
N TRP A 226 11.29 22.95 -14.96
CA TRP A 226 10.50 21.93 -15.69
C TRP A 226 9.70 21.03 -14.73
N LEU A 227 10.25 20.76 -13.56
CA LEU A 227 9.62 19.93 -12.54
C LEU A 227 8.32 20.56 -12.00
N GLU A 228 8.29 21.88 -11.80
CA GLU A 228 7.06 22.60 -11.43
C GLU A 228 5.97 22.42 -12.50
N LYS A 229 6.33 22.61 -13.77
CA LYS A 229 5.37 22.46 -14.88
C LYS A 229 4.85 21.02 -14.99
N TYR A 230 5.73 20.05 -14.84
CA TYR A 230 5.38 18.63 -14.82
C TYR A 230 4.42 18.29 -13.67
N MET A 231 4.75 18.72 -12.45
CA MET A 231 3.91 18.49 -11.26
C MET A 231 2.54 19.16 -11.40
N SER A 232 2.52 20.40 -11.88
CA SER A 232 1.29 21.14 -12.12
C SER A 232 0.38 20.43 -13.14
N PHE A 233 0.92 20.02 -14.28
CA PHE A 233 0.16 19.27 -15.30
C PHE A 233 -0.31 17.91 -14.77
N SER A 234 0.58 17.18 -14.09
CA SER A 234 0.27 15.85 -13.57
C SER A 234 -0.86 15.90 -12.53
N LEU A 235 -0.81 16.84 -11.59
CA LEU A 235 -1.82 16.97 -10.53
C LEU A 235 -3.16 17.50 -11.05
N SER A 236 -3.15 18.36 -12.10
CA SER A 236 -4.38 18.97 -12.61
C SER A 236 -5.17 18.06 -13.55
N SER A 237 -4.48 17.21 -14.32
CA SER A 237 -5.12 16.49 -15.43
C SER A 237 -4.78 15.01 -15.46
N PHE A 238 -3.50 14.67 -15.50
CA PHE A 238 -3.07 13.30 -15.79
C PHE A 238 -3.41 12.33 -14.63
N ILE A 239 -2.97 12.65 -13.40
CA ILE A 239 -3.20 11.79 -12.24
C ILE A 239 -4.69 11.68 -11.88
N PRO A 240 -5.48 12.78 -11.78
CA PRO A 240 -6.90 12.68 -11.47
C PRO A 240 -7.67 11.84 -12.49
N THR A 241 -7.34 11.97 -13.78
CA THR A 241 -8.01 11.18 -14.83
C THR A 241 -7.72 9.69 -14.69
N ILE A 242 -6.46 9.32 -14.46
CA ILE A 242 -6.07 7.93 -14.25
C ILE A 242 -6.74 7.37 -12.98
N LEU A 243 -6.73 8.11 -11.88
CA LEU A 243 -7.34 7.67 -10.63
C LEU A 243 -8.85 7.49 -10.74
N LEU A 244 -9.52 8.39 -11.48
CA LEU A 244 -10.94 8.24 -11.74
C LEU A 244 -11.23 6.98 -12.57
N LEU A 245 -10.44 6.72 -13.61
CA LEU A 245 -10.57 5.51 -14.42
C LEU A 245 -10.32 4.24 -13.60
N ILE A 246 -9.28 4.22 -12.77
CA ILE A 246 -9.00 3.10 -11.86
C ILE A 246 -10.16 2.89 -10.91
N PHE A 247 -10.61 3.94 -10.24
CA PHE A 247 -11.72 3.87 -9.30
C PHE A 247 -12.99 3.31 -9.96
N CYS A 248 -13.40 3.86 -11.10
CA CYS A 248 -14.58 3.39 -11.82
C CYS A 248 -14.44 1.93 -12.26
N ASN A 249 -13.27 1.56 -12.81
CA ASN A 249 -13.01 0.18 -13.24
C ASN A 249 -12.99 -0.80 -12.06
N THR A 250 -12.37 -0.43 -10.95
CA THR A 250 -12.32 -1.26 -9.74
C THR A 250 -13.72 -1.48 -9.16
N VAL A 251 -14.53 -0.42 -9.05
CA VAL A 251 -15.91 -0.54 -8.58
C VAL A 251 -16.73 -1.44 -9.51
N ALA A 252 -16.59 -1.27 -10.83
CA ALA A 252 -17.31 -2.09 -11.81
C ALA A 252 -16.89 -3.58 -11.72
N GLN A 253 -15.61 -3.87 -11.60
CA GLN A 253 -15.11 -5.25 -11.51
C GLN A 253 -15.47 -5.91 -10.18
N LYS A 254 -15.22 -5.21 -9.06
CA LYS A 254 -15.36 -5.82 -7.73
C LYS A 254 -16.82 -6.01 -7.31
N PHE A 255 -17.69 -5.06 -7.62
CA PHE A 255 -19.07 -5.10 -7.12
C PHE A 255 -20.10 -5.53 -8.18
N PHE A 256 -19.79 -5.34 -9.47
CA PHE A 256 -20.73 -5.66 -10.55
C PHE A 256 -20.23 -6.74 -11.52
N ALA A 257 -19.05 -7.32 -11.29
CA ALA A 257 -18.42 -8.30 -12.18
C ALA A 257 -18.27 -7.84 -13.63
N TYR A 258 -18.15 -6.53 -13.86
CA TYR A 258 -18.05 -5.93 -15.18
C TYR A 258 -16.74 -5.16 -15.33
N SER A 259 -15.97 -5.45 -16.38
CA SER A 259 -14.74 -4.72 -16.69
C SER A 259 -15.04 -3.58 -17.68
N LEU A 260 -14.81 -2.33 -17.26
CA LEU A 260 -14.96 -1.15 -18.12
C LEU A 260 -13.85 -1.06 -19.18
N LEU A 261 -12.65 -1.55 -18.87
CA LEU A 261 -11.46 -1.40 -19.71
C LEU A 261 -11.17 -2.66 -20.55
N GLY A 262 -11.97 -3.71 -20.47
CA GLY A 262 -11.87 -4.91 -21.31
C GLY A 262 -10.61 -5.78 -21.10
N PHE A 263 -9.84 -5.55 -20.01
CA PHE A 263 -8.67 -6.37 -19.65
C PHE A 263 -8.73 -6.88 -18.24
#